data_85a16bbb6a891eefbc0b7b259d9a2ee3
#
_entry.id   85a16bbb6a891eefbc0b7b259d9a2ee3
#
_cell.length_a   1.000
_cell.length_b   1.000
_cell.length_c   1.000
_cell.angle_alpha   90.00
_cell.angle_beta   90.00
_cell.angle_gamma   90.00
#
_symmetry.space_group_name_H-M   'P 1'
#
loop_
_entity.id
_entity.type
_entity.pdbx_description
1 polymer ?
#
loop_
_entity_poly.entity_id
_entity_poly.type
_entity_poly.pdbx_seq_one_letter_code
_entity_poly.pdbx_strand_id
1 'polypeptide(L)'
;MDHRPYFRSTPNSNTGILLIHGILSTPRHFDFLIRHIPNEYAVSNILLAGHGGSVKDFSKASMAQWQQQVEQQILKMSQTCGNIILIGHSLGSLLALQAACKFDCIRGLFLLNPPLLPRVQASMMGRSIRFAFGKLRPDDIGDVLCHKDLSIQLEPYLWKYLGWIPNFISLLQLSAKCRKIPAALDIPCYAFIGMQDELVNPKTAKYFPENPNISLEILENGVHFGYFPEEQSRIIAGFLQFLLGI
;
A
#
# COMPACT_ATOMS: atom_id res chain seq x y z
N MET A 1 -11.81 -6.59 -14.34
CA MET A 1 -11.81 -6.82 -12.87
C MET A 1 -12.44 -5.62 -12.19
N ASP A 2 -13.09 -5.80 -11.05
CA ASP A 2 -13.69 -4.69 -10.30
C ASP A 2 -12.63 -4.05 -9.39
N HIS A 3 -12.32 -2.78 -9.60
CA HIS A 3 -11.33 -2.00 -8.82
C HIS A 3 -12.02 -0.97 -7.92
N ARG A 4 -13.28 -1.18 -7.55
CA ARG A 4 -14.06 -0.20 -6.81
C ARG A 4 -13.50 0.04 -5.41
N PRO A 5 -13.56 1.29 -4.94
CA PRO A 5 -13.33 1.58 -3.53
C PRO A 5 -14.40 0.94 -2.65
N TYR A 6 -14.06 0.69 -1.38
CA TYR A 6 -14.99 0.18 -0.39
C TYR A 6 -15.12 1.17 0.76
N PHE A 7 -16.36 1.40 1.18
CA PHE A 7 -16.67 2.30 2.30
C PHE A 7 -17.65 1.63 3.26
N ARG A 8 -17.36 1.70 4.54
CA ARG A 8 -18.26 1.32 5.62
C ARG A 8 -18.36 2.50 6.59
N SER A 9 -19.55 3.11 6.66
CA SER A 9 -19.87 4.11 7.67
C SER A 9 -20.39 3.37 8.91
N THR A 10 -19.82 3.68 10.07
CA THR A 10 -20.26 3.13 11.35
C THR A 10 -20.72 4.28 12.21
N PRO A 11 -22.03 4.37 12.53
CA PRO A 11 -22.55 5.42 13.40
C PRO A 11 -21.83 5.42 14.75
N ASN A 12 -21.45 6.60 15.25
CA ASN A 12 -20.77 6.81 16.52
C ASN A 12 -19.37 6.15 16.63
N SER A 13 -18.77 5.73 15.51
CA SER A 13 -17.40 5.24 15.53
C SER A 13 -16.43 6.40 15.79
N ASN A 14 -15.69 6.31 16.87
CA ASN A 14 -14.62 7.29 17.15
C ASN A 14 -13.33 7.01 16.35
N THR A 15 -13.20 5.82 15.76
CA THR A 15 -12.01 5.43 15.02
C THR A 15 -12.33 5.02 13.59
N GLY A 16 -11.62 5.62 12.64
CA GLY A 16 -11.68 5.29 11.23
C GLY A 16 -10.41 4.58 10.75
N ILE A 17 -10.57 3.65 9.81
CA ILE A 17 -9.46 2.95 9.15
C ILE A 17 -9.45 3.34 7.68
N LEU A 18 -8.34 3.96 7.24
CA LEU A 18 -8.11 4.32 5.84
C LEU A 18 -7.06 3.38 5.23
N LEU A 19 -7.47 2.66 4.16
CA LEU A 19 -6.59 1.75 3.43
C LEU A 19 -6.15 2.40 2.11
N ILE A 20 -4.84 2.35 1.84
CA ILE A 20 -4.17 3.03 0.72
C ILE A 20 -3.31 2.02 -0.02
N HIS A 21 -3.72 1.64 -1.23
CA HIS A 21 -3.02 0.64 -2.04
C HIS A 21 -1.72 1.17 -2.66
N GLY A 22 -0.93 0.26 -3.23
CA GLY A 22 0.34 0.55 -3.89
C GLY A 22 0.19 1.13 -5.31
N ILE A 23 1.33 1.55 -5.89
CA ILE A 23 1.40 1.98 -7.30
C ILE A 23 1.01 0.79 -8.20
N LEU A 24 0.21 1.04 -9.23
CA LEU A 24 -0.38 0.06 -10.16
C LEU A 24 -1.29 -0.98 -9.51
N SER A 25 -1.49 -0.94 -8.18
CA SER A 25 -2.32 -1.87 -7.42
C SER A 25 -3.78 -1.38 -7.32
N THR A 26 -4.59 -2.02 -6.50
CA THR A 26 -6.05 -1.87 -6.41
C THR A 26 -6.49 -1.95 -4.94
N PRO A 27 -7.66 -1.39 -4.57
CA PRO A 27 -8.25 -1.58 -3.24
C PRO A 27 -8.42 -3.04 -2.86
N ARG A 28 -8.61 -3.95 -3.82
CA ARG A 28 -8.75 -5.40 -3.59
C ARG A 28 -7.53 -6.06 -2.95
N HIS A 29 -6.36 -5.39 -2.99
CA HIS A 29 -5.17 -5.84 -2.28
C HIS A 29 -5.47 -6.13 -0.81
N PHE A 30 -6.40 -5.40 -0.21
CA PHE A 30 -6.77 -5.51 1.19
C PHE A 30 -7.99 -6.40 1.46
N ASP A 31 -8.56 -7.09 0.45
CA ASP A 31 -9.78 -7.91 0.63
C ASP A 31 -9.61 -8.97 1.73
N PHE A 32 -8.39 -9.52 1.88
CA PHE A 32 -8.09 -10.51 2.92
C PHE A 32 -8.11 -9.89 4.32
N LEU A 33 -7.76 -8.61 4.46
CA LEU A 33 -7.65 -7.92 5.73
C LEU A 33 -8.96 -7.25 6.16
N ILE A 34 -9.70 -6.68 5.20
CA ILE A 34 -10.95 -5.94 5.45
C ILE A 34 -11.97 -6.80 6.19
N ARG A 35 -12.03 -8.10 5.92
CA ARG A 35 -12.97 -9.05 6.58
C ARG A 35 -12.72 -9.18 8.08
N HIS A 36 -11.53 -8.83 8.53
CA HIS A 36 -11.11 -8.91 9.92
C HIS A 36 -11.15 -7.57 10.65
N ILE A 37 -11.55 -6.49 9.96
CA ILE A 37 -11.77 -5.19 10.59
C ILE A 37 -13.08 -5.24 11.39
N PRO A 38 -13.04 -5.10 12.71
CA PRO A 38 -14.23 -5.11 13.55
C PRO A 38 -15.28 -4.09 13.10
N ASN A 39 -16.55 -4.38 13.34
CA ASN A 39 -17.67 -3.60 12.80
C ASN A 39 -17.81 -2.21 13.43
N GLU A 40 -17.22 -1.98 14.58
CA GLU A 40 -17.18 -0.68 15.27
C GLU A 40 -16.30 0.37 14.59
N TYR A 41 -15.41 -0.02 13.66
CA TYR A 41 -14.58 0.92 12.92
C TYR A 41 -15.28 1.40 11.64
N ALA A 42 -15.23 2.70 11.37
CA ALA A 42 -15.50 3.23 10.05
C ALA A 42 -14.35 2.86 9.10
N VAL A 43 -14.64 2.46 7.87
CA VAL A 43 -13.62 1.99 6.91
C VAL A 43 -13.71 2.75 5.61
N SER A 44 -12.56 3.16 5.10
CA SER A 44 -12.40 3.71 3.76
C SER A 44 -11.23 3.03 3.06
N ASN A 45 -11.51 2.29 1.98
CA ASN A 45 -10.51 1.68 1.11
C ASN A 45 -10.58 2.37 -0.25
N ILE A 46 -9.64 3.28 -0.51
CA ILE A 46 -9.71 4.21 -1.65
C ILE A 46 -9.05 3.63 -2.90
N LEU A 47 -9.53 4.04 -4.06
CA LEU A 47 -8.84 3.85 -5.34
C LEU A 47 -8.13 5.15 -5.70
N LEU A 48 -6.80 5.11 -5.80
CA LEU A 48 -5.98 6.26 -6.17
C LEU A 48 -6.23 6.68 -7.63
N ALA A 49 -6.21 7.96 -7.89
CA ALA A 49 -6.45 8.53 -9.22
C ALA A 49 -5.57 7.88 -10.29
N GLY A 50 -6.14 7.63 -11.47
CA GLY A 50 -5.46 6.98 -12.59
C GLY A 50 -5.33 5.45 -12.49
N HIS A 51 -5.66 4.85 -11.33
CA HIS A 51 -5.72 3.39 -11.16
C HIS A 51 -7.11 2.86 -11.58
N GLY A 52 -7.18 1.58 -11.90
CA GLY A 52 -8.41 0.94 -12.39
C GLY A 52 -8.73 1.24 -13.87
N GLY A 53 -7.85 1.93 -14.58
CA GLY A 53 -8.05 2.38 -15.95
C GLY A 53 -6.96 1.91 -16.93
N SER A 54 -6.73 2.72 -17.96
CA SER A 54 -5.73 2.49 -19.00
C SER A 54 -4.34 3.02 -18.63
N VAL A 55 -3.32 2.63 -19.42
CA VAL A 55 -1.96 3.22 -19.36
C VAL A 55 -2.01 4.76 -19.46
N LYS A 56 -2.91 5.30 -20.30
CA LYS A 56 -3.09 6.74 -20.49
C LYS A 56 -3.69 7.41 -19.25
N ASP A 57 -4.62 6.76 -18.56
CA ASP A 57 -5.25 7.34 -17.36
C ASP A 57 -4.24 7.43 -16.22
N PHE A 58 -3.41 6.42 -16.04
CA PHE A 58 -2.32 6.45 -15.08
C PHE A 58 -1.26 7.53 -15.44
N SER A 59 -0.98 7.75 -16.73
CA SER A 59 -0.06 8.79 -17.19
C SER A 59 -0.52 10.22 -16.83
N LYS A 60 -1.81 10.41 -16.61
CA LYS A 60 -2.39 11.74 -16.25
C LYS A 60 -2.39 11.96 -14.73
N ALA A 61 -2.24 10.92 -13.94
CA ALA A 61 -2.15 11.03 -12.49
C ALA A 61 -0.77 11.52 -12.06
N SER A 62 -0.68 12.03 -10.84
CA SER A 62 0.58 12.50 -10.25
C SER A 62 0.66 12.18 -8.77
N MET A 63 1.90 12.17 -8.23
CA MET A 63 2.14 12.01 -6.80
C MET A 63 1.42 13.08 -5.97
N ALA A 64 1.41 14.33 -6.43
CA ALA A 64 0.72 15.42 -5.74
C ALA A 64 -0.80 15.15 -5.66
N GLN A 65 -1.40 14.64 -6.74
CA GLN A 65 -2.81 14.28 -6.75
C GLN A 65 -3.12 13.12 -5.79
N TRP A 66 -2.26 12.10 -5.69
CA TRP A 66 -2.43 11.01 -4.75
C TRP A 66 -2.28 11.47 -3.30
N GLN A 67 -1.29 12.32 -3.01
CA GLN A 67 -1.13 12.96 -1.69
C GLN A 67 -2.38 13.75 -1.31
N GLN A 68 -2.86 14.61 -2.18
CA GLN A 68 -4.07 15.40 -1.96
C GLN A 68 -5.30 14.53 -1.74
N GLN A 69 -5.45 13.44 -2.50
CA GLN A 69 -6.58 12.51 -2.36
C GLN A 69 -6.57 11.82 -0.98
N VAL A 70 -5.41 11.38 -0.50
CA VAL A 70 -5.25 10.80 0.84
C VAL A 70 -5.56 11.84 1.92
N GLU A 71 -5.01 13.05 1.80
CA GLU A 71 -5.27 14.14 2.75
C GLU A 71 -6.75 14.53 2.81
N GLN A 72 -7.41 14.65 1.67
CA GLN A 72 -8.85 14.92 1.60
C GLN A 72 -9.68 13.82 2.26
N GLN A 73 -9.29 12.56 2.08
CA GLN A 73 -9.98 11.45 2.71
C GLN A 73 -9.78 11.43 4.23
N ILE A 74 -8.56 11.76 4.73
CA ILE A 74 -8.29 11.93 6.16
C ILE A 74 -9.16 13.04 6.73
N LEU A 75 -9.18 14.21 6.10
CA LEU A 75 -10.01 15.36 6.53
C LEU A 75 -11.50 15.03 6.52
N LYS A 76 -11.96 14.25 5.54
CA LYS A 76 -13.36 13.81 5.50
C LYS A 76 -13.69 12.86 6.67
N MET A 77 -12.81 11.90 6.93
CA MET A 77 -13.01 10.94 8.03
C MET A 77 -12.90 11.61 9.39
N SER A 78 -12.02 12.60 9.57
CA SER A 78 -11.84 13.33 10.83
C SER A 78 -13.05 14.17 11.24
N GLN A 79 -14.01 14.40 10.34
CA GLN A 79 -15.29 15.06 10.68
C GLN A 79 -16.18 14.17 11.57
N THR A 80 -15.99 12.85 11.54
CA THR A 80 -16.82 11.87 12.26
C THR A 80 -16.01 10.96 13.18
N CYS A 81 -14.70 10.81 12.94
CA CYS A 81 -13.80 9.95 13.71
C CYS A 81 -12.69 10.81 14.31
N GLY A 82 -12.57 10.82 15.65
CA GLY A 82 -11.49 11.52 16.35
C GLY A 82 -10.11 10.89 16.14
N ASN A 83 -10.08 9.59 15.84
CA ASN A 83 -8.87 8.81 15.63
C ASN A 83 -8.89 8.17 14.23
N ILE A 84 -7.76 8.17 13.53
CA ILE A 84 -7.62 7.53 12.22
C ILE A 84 -6.41 6.60 12.25
N ILE A 85 -6.61 5.38 11.79
CA ILE A 85 -5.56 4.39 11.54
C ILE A 85 -5.33 4.33 10.04
N LEU A 86 -4.07 4.38 9.61
CA LEU A 86 -3.70 4.24 8.21
C LEU A 86 -3.12 2.86 7.95
N ILE A 87 -3.68 2.17 6.96
CA ILE A 87 -3.14 0.91 6.43
C ILE A 87 -2.60 1.20 5.03
N GLY A 88 -1.30 1.02 4.83
CA GLY A 88 -0.65 1.29 3.56
C GLY A 88 0.05 0.07 2.98
N HIS A 89 -0.07 -0.13 1.65
CA HIS A 89 0.75 -1.07 0.92
C HIS A 89 1.67 -0.32 -0.06
N SER A 90 2.95 -0.65 -0.09
CA SER A 90 3.92 -0.09 -1.05
C SER A 90 3.88 1.45 -1.07
N LEU A 91 3.54 2.11 -2.20
CA LEU A 91 3.31 3.56 -2.28
C LEU A 91 2.38 4.05 -1.17
N GLY A 92 1.29 3.31 -0.89
CA GLY A 92 0.35 3.65 0.17
C GLY A 92 1.01 3.74 1.55
N SER A 93 2.03 2.93 1.83
CA SER A 93 2.83 3.03 3.05
C SER A 93 3.62 4.34 3.14
N LEU A 94 4.16 4.83 2.01
CA LEU A 94 4.86 6.12 1.99
C LEU A 94 3.89 7.29 2.20
N LEU A 95 2.70 7.22 1.60
CA LEU A 95 1.65 8.22 1.78
C LEU A 95 1.14 8.23 3.23
N ALA A 96 1.01 7.06 3.85
CA ALA A 96 0.64 6.92 5.26
C ALA A 96 1.69 7.50 6.20
N LEU A 97 2.98 7.19 5.99
CA LEU A 97 4.09 7.77 6.75
C LEU A 97 4.13 9.30 6.65
N GLN A 98 3.94 9.84 5.44
CA GLN A 98 3.91 11.29 5.23
C GLN A 98 2.71 11.94 5.92
N ALA A 99 1.53 11.31 5.85
CA ALA A 99 0.32 11.82 6.48
C ALA A 99 0.43 11.83 8.01
N ALA A 100 1.08 10.83 8.61
CA ALA A 100 1.31 10.77 10.06
C ALA A 100 2.13 11.96 10.58
N CYS A 101 3.04 12.52 9.77
CA CYS A 101 3.78 13.73 10.11
C CYS A 101 2.95 15.03 10.00
N LYS A 102 1.73 14.96 9.45
CA LYS A 102 0.95 16.14 9.09
C LYS A 102 -0.37 16.26 9.86
N PHE A 103 -0.93 15.14 10.30
CA PHE A 103 -2.26 15.08 10.88
C PHE A 103 -2.24 14.44 12.27
N ASP A 104 -2.55 15.23 13.30
CA ASP A 104 -2.58 14.79 14.71
C ASP A 104 -3.68 13.75 15.00
N CYS A 105 -4.69 13.63 14.14
CA CYS A 105 -5.72 12.60 14.27
C CYS A 105 -5.25 11.20 13.89
N ILE A 106 -4.06 11.05 13.31
CA ILE A 106 -3.48 9.73 12.99
C ILE A 106 -2.97 9.11 14.29
N ARG A 107 -3.49 7.92 14.62
CA ARG A 107 -3.18 7.21 15.88
C ARG A 107 -2.42 5.92 15.68
N GLY A 108 -2.24 5.48 14.44
CA GLY A 108 -1.48 4.27 14.18
C GLY A 108 -1.25 4.02 12.69
N LEU A 109 -0.18 3.31 12.39
CA LEU A 109 0.23 2.93 11.05
C LEU A 109 0.37 1.42 10.94
N PHE A 110 -0.25 0.81 9.92
CA PHE A 110 -0.05 -0.58 9.55
C PHE A 110 0.49 -0.65 8.12
N LEU A 111 1.76 -1.04 7.96
CA LEU A 111 2.49 -0.86 6.73
C LEU A 111 2.88 -2.21 6.10
N LEU A 112 2.52 -2.42 4.87
CA LEU A 112 2.84 -3.62 4.10
C LEU A 112 3.85 -3.28 3.00
N ASN A 113 5.03 -3.89 3.04
CA ASN A 113 6.11 -3.70 2.08
C ASN A 113 6.43 -2.21 1.79
N PRO A 114 6.71 -1.37 2.82
CA PRO A 114 7.03 0.05 2.62
C PRO A 114 8.31 0.22 1.79
N PRO A 115 8.27 0.88 0.63
CA PRO A 115 9.41 0.95 -0.29
C PRO A 115 10.40 2.07 0.09
N LEU A 116 10.97 2.01 1.32
CA LEU A 116 12.01 2.94 1.75
C LEU A 116 13.34 2.70 1.01
N LEU A 117 13.53 1.49 0.48
CA LEU A 117 14.61 1.14 -0.41
C LEU A 117 14.05 0.39 -1.63
N PRO A 118 13.52 1.10 -2.64
CA PRO A 118 12.97 0.47 -3.83
C PRO A 118 14.05 -0.27 -4.62
N ARG A 119 13.66 -1.36 -5.26
CA ARG A 119 14.45 -2.08 -6.27
C ARG A 119 13.53 -2.60 -7.37
N VAL A 120 14.06 -2.96 -8.51
CA VAL A 120 13.33 -3.69 -9.56
C VAL A 120 14.17 -4.89 -9.96
N GLN A 121 13.63 -6.09 -9.75
CA GLN A 121 14.27 -7.33 -10.20
C GLN A 121 13.96 -7.62 -11.66
N ALA A 122 14.89 -8.31 -12.36
CA ALA A 122 14.71 -8.69 -13.75
C ALA A 122 13.49 -9.60 -13.98
N SER A 123 13.14 -10.43 -13.00
CA SER A 123 11.92 -11.25 -12.98
C SER A 123 10.66 -10.40 -13.15
N MET A 124 10.58 -9.27 -12.44
CA MET A 124 9.44 -8.35 -12.51
C MET A 124 9.36 -7.65 -13.87
N MET A 125 10.50 -7.27 -14.44
CA MET A 125 10.54 -6.69 -15.79
C MET A 125 10.03 -7.69 -16.84
N GLY A 126 10.49 -8.95 -16.78
CA GLY A 126 10.02 -10.00 -17.66
C GLY A 126 8.53 -10.29 -17.53
N ARG A 127 7.99 -10.26 -16.29
CA ARG A 127 6.57 -10.41 -16.00
C ARG A 127 5.75 -9.28 -16.61
N SER A 128 6.17 -8.03 -16.43
CA SER A 128 5.49 -6.85 -16.98
C SER A 128 5.42 -6.89 -18.51
N ILE A 129 6.51 -7.29 -19.17
CA ILE A 129 6.53 -7.47 -20.63
C ILE A 129 5.51 -8.55 -21.05
N ARG A 130 5.51 -9.72 -20.39
CA ARG A 130 4.53 -10.79 -20.70
C ARG A 130 3.09 -10.31 -20.56
N PHE A 131 2.78 -9.59 -19.49
CA PHE A 131 1.43 -9.06 -19.24
C PHE A 131 1.01 -8.04 -20.30
N ALA A 132 1.94 -7.19 -20.76
CA ALA A 132 1.67 -6.24 -21.84
C ALA A 132 1.28 -6.94 -23.18
N PHE A 133 1.75 -8.18 -23.39
CA PHE A 133 1.36 -9.02 -24.52
C PHE A 133 0.22 -10.01 -24.20
N GLY A 134 -0.48 -9.82 -23.08
CA GLY A 134 -1.59 -10.69 -22.66
C GLY A 134 -1.17 -12.13 -22.29
N LYS A 135 0.12 -12.34 -21.97
CA LYS A 135 0.65 -13.65 -21.63
C LYS A 135 0.77 -13.81 -20.12
N LEU A 136 -0.15 -14.56 -19.54
CA LEU A 136 -0.11 -14.99 -18.13
C LEU A 136 0.43 -16.43 -18.06
N ARG A 137 1.24 -16.73 -17.05
CA ARG A 137 1.63 -18.11 -16.71
C ARG A 137 0.76 -18.56 -15.54
N PRO A 138 -0.27 -19.38 -15.77
CA PRO A 138 -1.17 -19.82 -14.71
C PRO A 138 -0.49 -20.70 -13.64
N ASP A 139 0.61 -21.36 -14.01
CA ASP A 139 1.40 -22.21 -13.12
C ASP A 139 2.43 -21.41 -12.29
N ASP A 140 2.65 -20.13 -12.61
CA ASP A 140 3.51 -19.21 -11.85
C ASP A 140 2.65 -18.41 -10.88
N ILE A 141 2.71 -18.76 -9.59
CA ILE A 141 1.90 -18.12 -8.56
C ILE A 141 2.18 -16.62 -8.45
N GLY A 142 3.42 -16.19 -8.67
CA GLY A 142 3.78 -14.79 -8.69
C GLY A 142 3.12 -14.03 -9.86
N ASP A 143 2.99 -14.65 -11.04
CA ASP A 143 2.23 -14.09 -12.16
C ASP A 143 0.74 -13.96 -11.79
N VAL A 144 0.16 -14.98 -11.15
CA VAL A 144 -1.26 -15.01 -10.74
C VAL A 144 -1.54 -13.91 -9.70
N LEU A 145 -0.72 -13.82 -8.66
CA LEU A 145 -0.87 -12.81 -7.60
C LEU A 145 -0.70 -11.39 -8.15
N CYS A 146 0.35 -11.17 -8.95
CA CYS A 146 0.61 -9.87 -9.57
C CYS A 146 -0.53 -9.46 -10.52
N HIS A 147 -1.02 -10.39 -11.36
CA HIS A 147 -2.11 -10.10 -12.29
C HIS A 147 -3.42 -9.77 -11.55
N LYS A 148 -3.70 -10.46 -10.43
CA LYS A 148 -4.87 -10.20 -9.60
C LYS A 148 -4.85 -8.80 -8.98
N ASP A 149 -3.65 -8.33 -8.63
CA ASP A 149 -3.44 -7.06 -7.94
C ASP A 149 -3.21 -5.88 -8.89
N LEU A 150 -2.92 -6.16 -10.17
CA LEU A 150 -2.67 -5.13 -11.17
C LEU A 150 -3.97 -4.44 -11.58
N SER A 151 -4.04 -3.12 -11.35
CA SER A 151 -5.23 -2.32 -11.67
C SER A 151 -5.20 -1.66 -13.05
N ILE A 152 -4.06 -1.72 -13.76
CA ILE A 152 -3.89 -1.05 -15.05
C ILE A 152 -3.90 -2.10 -16.16
N GLN A 153 -4.70 -1.86 -17.18
CA GLN A 153 -4.67 -2.68 -18.39
C GLN A 153 -3.41 -2.36 -19.21
N LEU A 154 -2.42 -3.24 -19.13
CA LEU A 154 -1.14 -3.06 -19.82
C LEU A 154 -1.30 -3.24 -21.34
N GLU A 155 -0.46 -2.53 -22.09
CA GLU A 155 -0.45 -2.54 -23.56
C GLU A 155 0.98 -2.80 -24.08
N PRO A 156 1.15 -3.43 -25.26
CA PRO A 156 2.48 -3.80 -25.79
C PRO A 156 3.26 -2.62 -26.39
N TYR A 157 2.76 -1.39 -26.27
CA TYR A 157 3.33 -0.21 -26.92
C TYR A 157 4.16 0.61 -25.92
N LEU A 158 5.48 0.42 -25.93
CA LEU A 158 6.40 0.99 -24.92
C LEU A 158 6.34 2.53 -24.82
N TRP A 159 6.10 3.25 -25.91
CA TRP A 159 6.00 4.72 -25.90
C TRP A 159 4.83 5.24 -25.07
N LYS A 160 3.78 4.46 -24.85
CA LYS A 160 2.63 4.85 -24.02
C LYS A 160 2.99 4.97 -22.54
N TYR A 161 4.09 4.34 -22.12
CA TYR A 161 4.57 4.36 -20.73
C TYR A 161 5.49 5.55 -20.41
N LEU A 162 5.87 6.35 -21.41
CA LEU A 162 6.72 7.52 -21.17
C LEU A 162 6.09 8.49 -20.17
N GLY A 163 4.77 8.62 -20.17
CA GLY A 163 4.03 9.42 -19.19
C GLY A 163 4.06 8.88 -17.74
N TRP A 164 4.55 7.64 -17.52
CA TRP A 164 4.70 7.07 -16.20
C TRP A 164 5.99 7.51 -15.50
N ILE A 165 7.00 7.90 -16.27
CA ILE A 165 8.34 8.24 -15.78
C ILE A 165 8.28 9.28 -14.64
N PRO A 166 7.51 10.39 -14.73
CA PRO A 166 7.41 11.36 -13.64
C PRO A 166 6.88 10.76 -12.34
N ASN A 167 5.93 9.82 -12.43
CA ASN A 167 5.35 9.15 -11.27
C ASN A 167 6.35 8.24 -10.56
N PHE A 168 7.17 7.50 -11.31
CA PHE A 168 8.23 6.66 -10.73
C PHE A 168 9.37 7.50 -10.15
N ILE A 169 9.76 8.60 -10.80
CA ILE A 169 10.74 9.55 -10.23
C ILE A 169 10.21 10.12 -8.91
N SER A 170 8.96 10.54 -8.88
CA SER A 170 8.31 11.08 -7.68
C SER A 170 8.20 10.03 -6.56
N LEU A 171 7.96 8.75 -6.91
CA LEU A 171 7.98 7.64 -5.97
C LEU A 171 9.36 7.48 -5.32
N LEU A 172 10.44 7.52 -6.11
CA LEU A 172 11.82 7.42 -5.59
C LEU A 172 12.16 8.60 -4.67
N GLN A 173 11.72 9.81 -5.05
CA GLN A 173 11.91 11.01 -4.23
C GLN A 173 11.13 10.91 -2.90
N LEU A 174 9.87 10.46 -2.94
CA LEU A 174 9.06 10.26 -1.74
C LEU A 174 9.66 9.17 -0.85
N SER A 175 10.11 8.05 -1.44
CA SER A 175 10.82 6.99 -0.75
C SER A 175 12.02 7.54 0.04
N ALA A 176 12.88 8.34 -0.62
CA ALA A 176 14.04 8.94 0.03
C ALA A 176 13.67 9.89 1.18
N LYS A 177 12.61 10.69 1.02
CA LYS A 177 12.10 11.60 2.06
C LYS A 177 11.56 10.82 3.28
N CYS A 178 10.84 9.72 3.05
CA CYS A 178 10.23 8.93 4.11
C CYS A 178 11.22 8.11 4.95
N ARG A 179 12.47 7.92 4.52
CA ARG A 179 13.47 7.09 5.25
C ARG A 179 13.73 7.51 6.69
N LYS A 180 13.53 8.77 7.01
CA LYS A 180 13.78 9.30 8.36
C LYS A 180 12.54 9.27 9.26
N ILE A 181 11.35 9.05 8.68
CA ILE A 181 10.09 9.14 9.40
C ILE A 181 9.96 8.03 10.46
N PRO A 182 10.26 6.74 10.17
CA PRO A 182 10.08 5.70 11.19
C PRO A 182 10.85 5.96 12.49
N ALA A 183 12.06 6.52 12.40
CA ALA A 183 12.85 6.84 13.58
C ALA A 183 12.22 7.92 14.48
N ALA A 184 11.37 8.76 13.94
CA ALA A 184 10.72 9.88 14.63
C ALA A 184 9.25 9.61 14.97
N LEU A 185 8.75 8.40 14.75
CA LEU A 185 7.36 8.06 15.05
C LEU A 185 7.14 7.99 16.58
N ASP A 186 6.14 8.71 17.03
CA ASP A 186 5.62 8.71 18.40
C ASP A 186 4.27 7.96 18.53
N ILE A 187 3.75 7.43 17.43
CA ILE A 187 2.53 6.63 17.36
C ILE A 187 2.83 5.17 17.04
N PRO A 188 1.98 4.21 17.43
CA PRO A 188 2.14 2.80 17.09
C PRO A 188 2.28 2.57 15.59
N CYS A 189 3.28 1.80 15.20
CA CYS A 189 3.52 1.41 13.83
C CYS A 189 3.82 -0.09 13.75
N TYR A 190 3.04 -0.82 12.98
CA TYR A 190 3.31 -2.22 12.68
C TYR A 190 3.69 -2.35 11.20
N ALA A 191 4.86 -2.88 10.90
CA ALA A 191 5.35 -2.99 9.53
C ALA A 191 5.70 -4.45 9.17
N PHE A 192 5.33 -4.86 7.96
CA PHE A 192 5.71 -6.14 7.35
C PHE A 192 6.61 -5.91 6.14
N ILE A 193 7.68 -6.71 6.03
CA ILE A 193 8.61 -6.68 4.89
C ILE A 193 8.80 -8.08 4.35
N GLY A 194 8.52 -8.26 3.05
CA GLY A 194 8.72 -9.52 2.35
C GLY A 194 10.18 -9.71 1.92
N MET A 195 10.76 -10.88 2.21
CA MET A 195 12.13 -11.22 1.80
C MET A 195 12.23 -11.49 0.28
N GLN A 196 11.16 -11.99 -0.33
CA GLN A 196 11.08 -12.31 -1.75
C GLN A 196 10.47 -11.17 -2.58
N ASP A 197 10.27 -9.99 -1.98
CA ASP A 197 9.72 -8.84 -2.65
C ASP A 197 10.58 -8.39 -3.83
N GLU A 198 10.02 -8.28 -5.02
CA GLU A 198 10.72 -7.96 -6.26
C GLU A 198 10.91 -6.46 -6.49
N LEU A 199 10.16 -5.61 -5.75
CA LEU A 199 10.12 -4.16 -5.90
C LEU A 199 10.65 -3.40 -4.69
N VAL A 200 10.71 -4.05 -3.53
CA VAL A 200 11.26 -3.49 -2.29
C VAL A 200 12.43 -4.33 -1.82
N ASN A 201 13.56 -3.71 -1.60
CA ASN A 201 14.72 -4.41 -1.04
C ASN A 201 14.45 -4.71 0.45
N PRO A 202 14.59 -5.97 0.93
CA PRO A 202 14.41 -6.31 2.34
C PRO A 202 15.30 -5.52 3.30
N LYS A 203 16.42 -4.99 2.83
CA LYS A 203 17.26 -4.03 3.59
C LYS A 203 16.50 -2.74 3.96
N THR A 204 15.26 -2.54 3.48
CA THR A 204 14.33 -1.52 3.96
C THR A 204 14.15 -1.60 5.48
N ALA A 205 14.25 -2.79 6.08
CA ALA A 205 14.20 -3.02 7.53
C ALA A 205 15.12 -2.09 8.33
N LYS A 206 16.28 -1.74 7.81
CA LYS A 206 17.25 -0.84 8.49
C LYS A 206 16.72 0.56 8.78
N TYR A 207 15.64 0.99 8.11
CA TYR A 207 15.01 2.28 8.34
C TYR A 207 13.92 2.23 9.43
N PHE A 208 13.64 1.05 9.98
CA PHE A 208 12.81 0.84 11.16
C PHE A 208 13.74 0.51 12.34
N PRO A 209 14.25 1.54 13.05
CA PRO A 209 15.16 1.32 14.18
C PRO A 209 14.41 0.72 15.38
N GLU A 210 15.15 0.32 16.39
CA GLU A 210 14.58 -0.01 17.68
C GLU A 210 13.85 1.22 18.26
N ASN A 211 12.54 1.16 18.22
CA ASN A 211 11.62 2.16 18.74
C ASN A 211 10.45 1.42 19.39
N PRO A 212 10.10 1.70 20.66
CA PRO A 212 9.04 1.00 21.38
C PRO A 212 7.67 1.09 20.68
N ASN A 213 7.49 2.09 19.84
CA ASN A 213 6.26 2.26 19.06
C ASN A 213 6.27 1.44 17.75
N ILE A 214 7.39 0.79 17.38
CA ILE A 214 7.50 0.08 16.11
C ILE A 214 7.59 -1.42 16.33
N SER A 215 6.65 -2.16 15.74
CA SER A 215 6.74 -3.60 15.53
C SER A 215 7.09 -3.88 14.08
N LEU A 216 8.16 -4.62 13.83
CA LEU A 216 8.61 -5.00 12.50
C LEU A 216 8.64 -6.51 12.36
N GLU A 217 7.92 -7.05 11.38
CA GLU A 217 7.96 -8.46 11.02
C GLU A 217 8.52 -8.68 9.61
N ILE A 218 9.32 -9.74 9.49
CA ILE A 218 9.86 -10.21 8.22
C ILE A 218 9.06 -11.44 7.76
N LEU A 219 8.53 -11.36 6.54
CA LEU A 219 7.84 -12.46 5.87
C LEU A 219 8.82 -13.16 4.93
N GLU A 220 9.24 -14.38 5.26
CA GLU A 220 10.31 -15.07 4.52
C GLU A 220 9.95 -15.37 3.06
N ASN A 221 8.68 -15.72 2.80
CA ASN A 221 8.18 -15.96 1.45
C ASN A 221 7.38 -14.77 0.90
N GLY A 222 7.35 -13.64 1.61
CA GLY A 222 6.59 -12.46 1.23
C GLY A 222 7.08 -11.87 -0.09
N VAL A 223 6.18 -11.80 -1.08
CA VAL A 223 6.36 -11.15 -2.38
C VAL A 223 5.70 -9.77 -2.37
N HIS A 224 5.88 -8.99 -3.44
CA HIS A 224 5.33 -7.63 -3.47
C HIS A 224 3.80 -7.63 -3.64
N PHE A 225 3.29 -8.43 -4.54
CA PHE A 225 1.87 -8.48 -4.89
C PHE A 225 1.23 -9.75 -4.33
N GLY A 226 0.27 -9.58 -3.44
CA GLY A 226 -0.42 -10.67 -2.77
C GLY A 226 0.41 -11.35 -1.68
N TYR A 227 -0.22 -12.27 -0.99
CA TYR A 227 0.40 -13.02 0.10
C TYR A 227 -0.09 -14.47 0.06
N PHE A 228 0.80 -15.42 0.36
CA PHE A 228 0.41 -16.81 0.55
C PHE A 228 -0.48 -16.95 1.80
N PRO A 229 -1.31 -18.01 1.91
CA PRO A 229 -2.25 -18.16 3.03
C PRO A 229 -1.60 -18.08 4.42
N GLU A 230 -0.40 -18.62 4.58
CA GLU A 230 0.36 -18.57 5.83
C GLU A 230 0.75 -17.14 6.20
N GLU A 231 1.24 -16.37 5.23
CA GLU A 231 1.62 -14.97 5.41
C GLU A 231 0.40 -14.08 5.63
N GLN A 232 -0.71 -14.35 4.93
CA GLN A 232 -1.98 -13.67 5.23
C GLN A 232 -2.39 -13.89 6.68
N SER A 233 -2.26 -15.12 7.20
CA SER A 233 -2.59 -15.43 8.59
C SER A 233 -1.70 -14.67 9.58
N ARG A 234 -0.40 -14.56 9.29
CA ARG A 234 0.53 -13.76 10.11
C ARG A 234 0.20 -12.28 10.07
N ILE A 235 -0.09 -11.72 8.88
CA ILE A 235 -0.47 -10.32 8.73
C ILE A 235 -1.78 -10.03 9.47
N ILE A 236 -2.77 -10.93 9.38
CA ILE A 236 -4.05 -10.79 10.08
C ILE A 236 -3.82 -10.83 11.60
N ALA A 237 -3.02 -11.77 12.10
CA ALA A 237 -2.70 -11.86 13.53
C ALA A 237 -2.02 -10.59 14.03
N GLY A 238 -1.00 -10.10 13.32
CA GLY A 238 -0.32 -8.84 13.64
C GLY A 238 -1.26 -7.64 13.57
N PHE A 239 -2.19 -7.62 12.62
CA PHE A 239 -3.20 -6.56 12.52
C PHE A 239 -4.16 -6.54 13.71
N LEU A 240 -4.67 -7.70 14.11
CA LEU A 240 -5.55 -7.78 15.26
C LEU A 240 -4.82 -7.39 16.55
N GLN A 241 -3.58 -7.84 16.72
CA GLN A 241 -2.72 -7.43 17.85
C GLN A 241 -2.49 -5.92 17.85
N PHE A 242 -2.20 -5.33 16.70
CA PHE A 242 -2.01 -3.89 16.53
C PHE A 242 -3.27 -3.10 16.93
N LEU A 243 -4.47 -3.55 16.52
CA LEU A 243 -5.72 -2.91 16.89
C LEU A 243 -6.00 -2.95 18.41
N LEU A 244 -5.55 -4.00 19.09
CA LEU A 244 -5.69 -4.11 20.56
C LEU A 244 -4.75 -3.18 21.31
N GLY A 245 -3.68 -2.69 20.68
CA GLY A 245 -2.69 -1.79 21.25
C GLY A 245 -2.96 -0.29 21.03
N ILE A 246 -4.03 0.06 20.29
CA ILE A 246 -4.47 1.43 19.98
C ILE A 246 -5.76 1.75 20.72
#